data_2f3d852a66f784e50ca3a400e8a30864
#
_entry.id   2f3d852a66f784e50ca3a400e8a30864
#
_cell.length_a   1.000
_cell.length_b   1.000
_cell.length_c   1.000
_cell.angle_alpha   90.00
_cell.angle_beta   90.00
_cell.angle_gamma   90.00
#
_symmetry.space_group_name_H-M   'P 1'
#
loop_
_entity.id
_entity.type
_entity.pdbx_description
1 polymer ?
#
loop_
_entity_poly.entity_id
_entity_poly.type
_entity_poly.pdbx_seq_one_letter_code
_entity_poly.pdbx_strand_id
1 'polypeptide(L)'
;MFHIQIFYPQSARFDMAYYCEKHMPMVQARIGAACTGFTVDAGLAGGAPGAPAPYAAIGALHVTSLEAFQAAMGKHGAEIMGDVPNYTDAQPVLQISQPKVG
;
A
#
# COMPACT_ATOMS: atom_id res chain seq x y z
N MET A 1 0.46 3.47 -17.04
CA MET A 1 0.38 3.77 -15.60
C MET A 1 -0.54 2.77 -14.91
N PHE A 2 -0.09 2.22 -13.82
CA PHE A 2 -0.88 1.29 -13.02
C PHE A 2 -0.79 1.70 -11.56
N HIS A 3 -1.85 1.42 -10.80
CA HIS A 3 -1.89 1.63 -9.37
C HIS A 3 -1.90 0.29 -8.67
N ILE A 4 -0.93 0.05 -7.79
CA ILE A 4 -0.93 -1.10 -6.91
C ILE A 4 -1.54 -0.62 -5.61
N GLN A 5 -2.78 -1.01 -5.35
CA GLN A 5 -3.54 -0.55 -4.20
C GLN A 5 -3.48 -1.58 -3.09
N ILE A 6 -3.17 -1.12 -1.89
CA ILE A 6 -3.00 -1.97 -0.72
C ILE A 6 -4.01 -1.52 0.32
N PHE A 7 -4.95 -2.40 0.64
CA PHE A 7 -6.05 -2.13 1.56
C PHE A 7 -5.76 -2.82 2.89
N TYR A 8 -5.72 -2.04 3.98
CA TYR A 8 -5.50 -2.56 5.32
C TYR A 8 -6.81 -2.51 6.10
N PRO A 9 -7.49 -3.66 6.30
CA PRO A 9 -8.70 -3.68 7.12
C PRO A 9 -8.44 -3.14 8.51
N GLN A 10 -9.48 -2.64 9.17
CA GLN A 10 -9.36 -2.19 10.56
C GLN A 10 -8.82 -3.33 11.44
N SER A 11 -7.92 -2.98 12.35
CA SER A 11 -7.26 -3.92 13.21
C SER A 11 -6.89 -3.24 14.53
N ALA A 12 -6.28 -4.00 15.45
CA ALA A 12 -5.90 -3.46 16.75
C ALA A 12 -4.75 -2.45 16.66
N ARG A 13 -3.90 -2.56 15.61
CA ARG A 13 -2.70 -1.73 15.53
C ARG A 13 -2.40 -1.33 14.09
N PHE A 14 -2.18 -0.04 13.87
CA PHE A 14 -1.61 0.48 12.62
C PHE A 14 -0.75 1.70 12.92
N ASP A 15 0.57 1.56 12.75
CA ASP A 15 1.52 2.65 12.95
C ASP A 15 1.64 3.44 11.64
N MET A 16 0.86 4.49 11.52
CA MET A 16 0.79 5.32 10.30
C MET A 16 2.13 6.00 10.01
N ALA A 17 2.82 6.49 11.04
CA ALA A 17 4.11 7.14 10.84
C ALA A 17 5.14 6.18 10.25
N TYR A 18 5.24 4.98 10.79
CA TYR A 18 6.15 3.96 10.25
C TYR A 18 5.79 3.61 8.80
N TYR A 19 4.51 3.42 8.53
CA TYR A 19 4.05 3.06 7.19
C TYR A 19 4.41 4.13 6.15
N CYS A 20 4.17 5.39 6.46
CA CYS A 20 4.43 6.51 5.55
C CYS A 20 5.92 6.84 5.42
N GLU A 21 6.67 6.74 6.53
CA GLU A 21 8.05 7.24 6.58
C GLU A 21 9.10 6.16 6.34
N LYS A 22 8.76 4.88 6.55
CA LYS A 22 9.71 3.78 6.44
C LYS A 22 9.28 2.70 5.45
N HIS A 23 8.06 2.17 5.59
CA HIS A 23 7.62 1.04 4.77
C HIS A 23 7.45 1.43 3.30
N MET A 24 6.61 2.41 3.01
CA MET A 24 6.31 2.80 1.63
C MET A 24 7.53 3.36 0.89
N PRO A 25 8.38 4.19 1.50
CA PRO A 25 9.63 4.59 0.85
C PRO A 25 10.56 3.42 0.54
N MET A 26 10.63 2.43 1.41
CA MET A 26 11.42 1.21 1.17
C MET A 26 10.87 0.44 -0.03
N VAL A 27 9.56 0.24 -0.09
CA VAL A 27 8.92 -0.44 -1.22
C VAL A 27 9.20 0.29 -2.53
N GLN A 28 9.06 1.61 -2.54
CA GLN A 28 9.38 2.42 -3.73
C GLN A 28 10.84 2.22 -4.16
N ALA A 29 11.76 2.24 -3.21
CA ALA A 29 13.18 2.04 -3.51
C ALA A 29 13.46 0.65 -4.09
N ARG A 30 12.78 -0.39 -3.59
CA ARG A 30 12.97 -1.75 -4.10
C ARG A 30 12.40 -1.94 -5.50
N ILE A 31 11.28 -1.29 -5.82
CA ILE A 31 10.74 -1.32 -7.18
C ILE A 31 11.65 -0.53 -8.13
N GLY A 32 12.17 0.60 -7.67
CA GLY A 32 13.09 1.42 -8.45
C GLY A 32 12.37 2.38 -9.39
N ALA A 33 13.02 2.67 -10.53
CA ALA A 33 12.57 3.72 -11.45
C ALA A 33 11.14 3.52 -11.99
N ALA A 34 10.63 2.29 -12.01
CA ALA A 34 9.27 2.03 -12.47
C ALA A 34 8.20 2.54 -11.49
N CYS A 35 8.55 2.78 -10.22
CA CYS A 35 7.65 3.38 -9.25
C CYS A 35 7.89 4.89 -9.20
N THR A 36 6.95 5.66 -9.75
CA THR A 36 7.07 7.11 -9.84
C THR A 36 6.61 7.84 -8.59
N GLY A 37 5.93 7.15 -7.68
CA GLY A 37 5.46 7.72 -6.43
C GLY A 37 4.50 6.79 -5.72
N PHE A 38 4.01 7.25 -4.58
CA PHE A 38 2.98 6.53 -3.83
C PHE A 38 2.11 7.53 -3.07
N THR A 39 0.92 7.07 -2.69
CA THR A 39 0.00 7.81 -1.83
C THR A 39 -0.44 6.93 -0.69
N VAL A 40 -0.81 7.56 0.43
CA VAL A 40 -1.36 6.89 1.59
C VAL A 40 -2.56 7.69 2.08
N ASP A 41 -3.68 7.03 2.26
CA ASP A 41 -4.88 7.62 2.85
C ASP A 41 -5.18 6.91 4.16
N ALA A 42 -5.40 7.70 5.21
CA ALA A 42 -5.86 7.17 6.50
C ALA A 42 -7.38 7.12 6.51
N GLY A 43 -7.95 6.03 7.00
CA GLY A 43 -9.40 5.88 7.11
C GLY A 43 -9.95 6.75 8.22
N LEU A 44 -10.97 7.56 7.90
CA LEU A 44 -11.63 8.44 8.86
C LEU A 44 -13.06 7.98 9.19
N ALA A 45 -13.83 7.58 8.18
CA ALA A 45 -15.24 7.22 8.34
C ALA A 45 -15.70 6.36 7.17
N GLY A 46 -16.79 5.65 7.37
CA GLY A 46 -17.47 4.97 6.28
C GLY A 46 -18.39 5.91 5.50
N GLY A 47 -19.00 5.38 4.46
CA GLY A 47 -19.87 6.20 3.58
C GLY A 47 -21.22 6.55 4.18
N ALA A 48 -21.72 5.77 5.14
CA ALA A 48 -22.99 6.05 5.80
C ALA A 48 -22.76 6.90 7.05
N PRO A 49 -23.73 7.74 7.46
CA PRO A 49 -23.60 8.53 8.69
C PRO A 49 -23.31 7.63 9.91
N GLY A 50 -22.26 7.96 10.66
CA GLY A 50 -21.87 7.20 11.85
C GLY A 50 -21.15 5.90 11.58
N ALA A 51 -20.96 5.49 10.32
CA ALA A 51 -20.26 4.27 9.99
C ALA A 51 -18.75 4.43 10.17
N PRO A 52 -18.04 3.41 10.71
CA PRO A 52 -16.59 3.45 10.77
C PRO A 52 -15.96 3.24 9.40
N ALA A 53 -14.73 3.70 9.22
CA ALA A 53 -13.96 3.39 8.01
C ALA A 53 -13.71 1.88 7.94
N PRO A 54 -13.99 1.21 6.81
CA PRO A 54 -13.72 -0.23 6.69
C PRO A 54 -12.23 -0.55 6.66
N TYR A 55 -11.40 0.41 6.26
CA TYR A 55 -9.95 0.23 6.19
C TYR A 55 -9.24 1.28 7.04
N ALA A 56 -8.21 0.85 7.78
CA ALA A 56 -7.38 1.76 8.56
C ALA A 56 -6.53 2.64 7.64
N ALA A 57 -6.07 2.07 6.54
CA ALA A 57 -5.26 2.78 5.56
C ALA A 57 -5.46 2.17 4.16
N ILE A 58 -5.29 3.00 3.16
CA ILE A 58 -5.18 2.58 1.76
C ILE A 58 -3.90 3.18 1.20
N GLY A 59 -2.96 2.32 0.83
CA GLY A 59 -1.75 2.73 0.12
C GLY A 59 -1.91 2.50 -1.36
N ALA A 60 -1.24 3.31 -2.18
CA ALA A 60 -1.19 3.09 -3.62
C ALA A 60 0.21 3.38 -4.14
N LEU A 61 0.78 2.41 -4.85
CA LEU A 61 2.03 2.59 -5.58
C LEU A 61 1.68 2.90 -7.03
N HIS A 62 2.33 3.92 -7.59
CA HIS A 62 2.14 4.31 -8.99
C HIS A 62 3.30 3.74 -9.79
N VAL A 63 3.02 2.81 -10.69
CA VAL A 63 4.06 2.12 -11.46
C VAL A 63 3.79 2.27 -12.95
N THR A 64 4.88 2.35 -13.72
CA THR A 64 4.82 2.48 -15.17
C THR A 64 4.86 1.12 -15.88
N SER A 65 5.26 0.06 -15.17
CA SER A 65 5.44 -1.28 -15.73
C SER A 65 5.03 -2.34 -14.71
N LEU A 66 4.07 -3.18 -15.07
CA LEU A 66 3.67 -4.33 -14.24
C LEU A 66 4.78 -5.38 -14.21
N GLU A 67 5.52 -5.56 -15.32
CA GLU A 67 6.62 -6.51 -15.34
C GLU A 67 7.71 -6.12 -14.35
N ALA A 68 8.05 -4.82 -14.28
CA ALA A 68 9.04 -4.35 -13.33
C ALA A 68 8.55 -4.50 -11.88
N PHE A 69 7.27 -4.24 -11.63
CA PHE A 69 6.67 -4.46 -10.32
C PHE A 69 6.75 -5.94 -9.92
N GLN A 70 6.33 -6.82 -10.81
CA GLN A 70 6.33 -8.27 -10.54
C GLN A 70 7.76 -8.80 -10.33
N ALA A 71 8.71 -8.32 -11.10
CA ALA A 71 10.13 -8.70 -10.93
C ALA A 71 10.65 -8.24 -9.56
N ALA A 72 10.31 -7.01 -9.16
CA ALA A 72 10.70 -6.49 -7.84
C ALA A 72 10.07 -7.30 -6.71
N MET A 73 8.81 -7.68 -6.83
CA MET A 73 8.13 -8.50 -5.82
C MET A 73 8.72 -9.90 -5.74
N GLY A 74 9.11 -10.47 -6.87
CA GLY A 74 9.82 -11.76 -6.88
C GLY A 74 11.16 -11.70 -6.17
N LYS A 75 11.87 -10.57 -6.26
CA LYS A 75 13.18 -10.39 -5.67
C LYS A 75 13.12 -9.91 -4.21
N HIS A 76 12.19 -9.00 -3.90
CA HIS A 76 12.12 -8.30 -2.62
C HIS A 76 10.83 -8.56 -1.84
N GLY A 77 9.93 -9.40 -2.35
CA GLY A 77 8.62 -9.61 -1.73
C GLY A 77 8.72 -10.11 -0.29
N ALA A 78 9.65 -11.01 0.01
CA ALA A 78 9.83 -11.52 1.36
C ALA A 78 10.24 -10.41 2.34
N GLU A 79 11.13 -9.51 1.92
CA GLU A 79 11.52 -8.34 2.71
C GLU A 79 10.34 -7.40 2.95
N ILE A 80 9.60 -7.11 1.89
CA ILE A 80 8.46 -6.21 1.94
C ILE A 80 7.37 -6.76 2.86
N MET A 81 6.99 -8.01 2.67
CA MET A 81 5.95 -8.64 3.49
C MET A 81 6.42 -8.89 4.92
N GLY A 82 7.71 -9.16 5.11
CA GLY A 82 8.30 -9.33 6.42
C GLY A 82 8.31 -8.05 7.27
N ASP A 83 8.21 -6.90 6.65
CA ASP A 83 8.17 -5.61 7.34
C ASP A 83 6.76 -5.26 7.84
N VAL A 84 5.72 -5.89 7.30
CA VAL A 84 4.32 -5.59 7.64
C VAL A 84 4.04 -5.70 9.15
N PRO A 85 4.50 -6.76 9.87
CA PRO A 85 4.26 -6.84 11.31
C PRO A 85 4.87 -5.71 12.13
N ASN A 86 5.82 -4.96 11.58
CA ASN A 86 6.43 -3.83 12.28
C ASN A 86 5.48 -2.64 12.41
N TYR A 87 4.42 -2.56 11.61
CA TYR A 87 3.47 -1.45 11.68
C TYR A 87 2.00 -1.87 11.83
N THR A 88 1.65 -3.12 11.57
CA THR A 88 0.26 -3.54 11.70
C THR A 88 0.13 -5.04 11.97
N ASP A 89 -0.99 -5.43 12.57
CA ASP A 89 -1.43 -6.81 12.71
C ASP A 89 -2.49 -7.18 11.65
N ALA A 90 -2.86 -6.25 10.76
CA ALA A 90 -3.81 -6.52 9.69
C ALA A 90 -3.18 -7.32 8.56
N GLN A 91 -4.01 -8.09 7.88
CA GLN A 91 -3.64 -8.75 6.62
C GLN A 91 -3.99 -7.81 5.46
N PRO A 92 -3.01 -7.24 4.74
CA PRO A 92 -3.33 -6.37 3.62
C PRO A 92 -3.91 -7.15 2.44
N VAL A 93 -4.80 -6.49 1.71
CA VAL A 93 -5.36 -6.98 0.46
C VAL A 93 -4.83 -6.10 -0.67
N LEU A 94 -4.23 -6.71 -1.69
CA LEU A 94 -3.67 -6.00 -2.82
C LEU A 94 -4.58 -6.10 -4.03
N GLN A 95 -4.65 -5.00 -4.78
CA GLN A 95 -5.30 -4.99 -6.08
C GLN A 95 -4.45 -4.20 -7.07
N ILE A 96 -4.27 -4.77 -8.26
CA ILE A 96 -3.63 -4.07 -9.37
C ILE A 96 -4.73 -3.41 -10.18
N SER A 97 -4.66 -2.09 -10.34
CA SER A 97 -5.69 -1.31 -11.02
C SER A 97 -5.07 -0.45 -12.11
N GLN A 98 -5.85 -0.20 -13.14
CA GLN A 98 -5.49 0.74 -14.19
C GLN A 98 -6.41 1.95 -14.08
N PRO A 99 -5.86 3.18 -13.93
CA PRO A 99 -6.72 4.37 -13.89
C PRO A 99 -7.48 4.53 -15.21
N LYS A 100 -8.77 4.85 -15.10
CA LYS A 100 -9.63 5.14 -16.26
C LYS A 100 -9.91 6.63 -16.39
N VAL A 101 -9.87 7.34 -15.28
CA VAL A 101 -10.04 8.79 -15.20
C VAL A 101 -9.06 9.30 -14.15
N GLY A 102 -8.44 10.42 -14.43
CA GLY A 102 -7.51 11.03 -13.48
C GLY A 102 -6.05 10.88 -13.78
#